data_5c55ab29b16b1732ea71591353ab8d7f
#
_entry.id   5c55ab29b16b1732ea71591353ab8d7f
#
_cell.length_a   1.000
_cell.length_b   1.000
_cell.length_c   1.000
_cell.angle_alpha   90.00
_cell.angle_beta   90.00
_cell.angle_gamma   90.00
#
_symmetry.space_group_name_H-M   'P 1'
#
loop_
_entity.id
_entity.type
_entity.pdbx_description
1 polymer ?
#
loop_
_entity_poly.entity_id
_entity_poly.type
_entity_poly.pdbx_seq_one_letter_code
_entity_poly.pdbx_strand_id
1 'polypeptide(L)'
;MPRIAGKDIPEDKKVPYALTYIYGIGISLARNITGQAKIDPDKRAKELNSQEINNLQKILEEYITEGDLRRQISDNINRLQRIKTYRGSRHSAGLPVRGQRTRVNARTRKGKKKTVGAISKELATKSEESKKI
;
A
#
# COMPACT_ATOMS: atom_id res chain seq x y z
N MET A 1 0.63 -6.64 22.41
CA MET A 1 0.96 -6.64 20.96
C MET A 1 2.40 -6.24 20.76
N PRO A 2 3.25 -7.11 20.22
CA PRO A 2 4.63 -6.73 19.94
C PRO A 2 4.65 -5.64 18.87
N ARG A 3 5.44 -4.59 19.12
CA ARG A 3 5.61 -3.45 18.19
C ARG A 3 6.95 -3.55 17.49
N ILE A 4 6.92 -3.66 16.17
CA ILE A 4 8.11 -3.82 15.32
C ILE A 4 8.07 -2.77 14.22
N ALA A 5 9.18 -2.08 13.96
CA ALA A 5 9.28 -0.96 13.01
C ALA A 5 8.17 0.10 13.18
N GLY A 6 7.80 0.39 14.43
CA GLY A 6 6.75 1.36 14.74
C GLY A 6 5.31 0.88 14.48
N LYS A 7 5.12 -0.39 14.05
CA LYS A 7 3.83 -0.98 13.74
C LYS A 7 3.48 -2.10 14.71
N ASP A 8 2.23 -2.14 15.16
CA ASP A 8 1.71 -3.24 15.97
C ASP A 8 1.40 -4.43 15.07
N ILE A 9 1.94 -5.60 15.38
CA ILE A 9 1.75 -6.83 14.62
C ILE A 9 0.78 -7.77 15.32
N PRO A 10 -0.04 -8.53 14.56
CA PRO A 10 -1.01 -9.46 15.15
C PRO A 10 -0.33 -10.60 15.88
N GLU A 11 -0.74 -10.85 17.14
CA GLU A 11 -0.14 -11.82 18.04
C GLU A 11 -0.40 -13.27 17.65
N ASP A 12 -1.58 -13.53 17.11
CA ASP A 12 -2.05 -14.90 16.81
C ASP A 12 -1.43 -15.51 15.57
N LYS A 13 -0.76 -14.69 14.73
CA LYS A 13 -0.17 -15.15 13.48
C LYS A 13 1.25 -15.64 13.69
N LYS A 14 1.68 -16.58 12.82
CA LYS A 14 3.08 -16.99 12.73
C LYS A 14 3.95 -15.79 12.34
N VAL A 15 5.19 -15.73 12.85
CA VAL A 15 6.10 -14.59 12.66
C VAL A 15 6.23 -14.13 11.20
N PRO A 16 6.45 -14.99 10.18
CA PRO A 16 6.56 -14.53 8.80
C PRO A 16 5.29 -13.85 8.29
N TYR A 17 4.11 -14.34 8.69
CA TYR A 17 2.84 -13.73 8.29
C TYR A 17 2.54 -12.44 9.06
N ALA A 18 2.94 -12.38 10.34
CA ALA A 18 2.81 -11.17 11.14
C ALA A 18 3.66 -10.03 10.57
N LEU A 19 4.87 -10.30 10.10
CA LEU A 19 5.75 -9.31 9.47
C LEU A 19 5.18 -8.74 8.17
N THR A 20 4.32 -9.45 7.44
CA THR A 20 3.69 -8.90 6.22
C THR A 20 2.71 -7.76 6.48
N TYR A 21 2.35 -7.49 7.72
CA TYR A 21 1.54 -6.31 8.10
C TYR A 21 2.34 -5.01 8.06
N ILE A 22 3.68 -5.11 8.01
CA ILE A 22 4.56 -3.96 7.82
C ILE A 22 4.61 -3.63 6.32
N TYR A 23 4.26 -2.41 5.95
CA TYR A 23 4.27 -1.98 4.56
C TYR A 23 5.69 -2.03 3.98
N GLY A 24 5.84 -2.75 2.87
CA GLY A 24 7.13 -3.01 2.22
C GLY A 24 7.66 -4.43 2.43
N ILE A 25 7.09 -5.19 3.36
CA ILE A 25 7.50 -6.56 3.64
C ILE A 25 6.48 -7.55 3.05
N GLY A 26 6.89 -8.25 2.01
CA GLY A 26 6.13 -9.38 1.47
C GLY A 26 6.53 -10.70 2.14
N ILE A 27 5.78 -11.77 1.87
CA ILE A 27 6.01 -13.08 2.51
C ILE A 27 7.42 -13.65 2.25
N SER A 28 7.97 -13.45 1.05
CA SER A 28 9.33 -13.91 0.71
C SER A 28 10.38 -13.20 1.55
N LEU A 29 10.28 -11.86 1.65
CA LEU A 29 11.19 -11.07 2.46
C LEU A 29 11.02 -11.38 3.95
N ALA A 30 9.78 -11.54 4.42
CA ALA A 30 9.48 -11.92 5.80
C ALA A 30 10.14 -13.25 6.19
N ARG A 31 10.12 -14.26 5.31
CA ARG A 31 10.81 -15.54 5.53
C ARG A 31 12.32 -15.37 5.60
N ASN A 32 12.90 -14.56 4.72
CA ASN A 32 14.34 -14.28 4.74
C ASN A 32 14.74 -13.59 6.06
N ILE A 33 14.00 -12.57 6.49
CA ILE A 33 14.22 -11.87 7.75
C ILE A 33 14.14 -12.82 8.95
N THR A 34 13.11 -13.68 8.97
CA THR A 34 12.93 -14.68 10.04
C THR A 34 14.09 -15.67 10.07
N GLY A 35 14.59 -16.10 8.90
CA GLY A 35 15.76 -16.97 8.78
C GLY A 35 17.06 -16.29 9.25
N GLN A 36 17.28 -15.02 8.90
CA GLN A 36 18.43 -14.24 9.37
C GLN A 36 18.40 -14.03 10.88
N ALA A 37 17.21 -13.81 11.45
CA ALA A 37 17.03 -13.68 12.88
C ALA A 37 17.14 -15.01 13.64
N LYS A 38 17.25 -16.14 12.92
CA LYS A 38 17.30 -17.51 13.48
C LYS A 38 16.07 -17.83 14.36
N ILE A 39 14.91 -17.36 13.93
CA ILE A 39 13.62 -17.60 14.62
C ILE A 39 12.88 -18.71 13.88
N ASP A 40 12.25 -19.61 14.62
CA ASP A 40 11.40 -20.66 14.05
C ASP A 40 10.24 -20.03 13.26
N PRO A 41 10.08 -20.32 11.95
CA PRO A 41 9.02 -19.79 11.12
C PRO A 41 7.61 -20.20 11.59
N ASP A 42 7.48 -21.27 12.35
CA ASP A 42 6.21 -21.75 12.87
C ASP A 42 5.80 -21.08 14.19
N LYS A 43 6.73 -20.40 14.86
CA LYS A 43 6.50 -19.64 16.08
C LYS A 43 5.48 -18.52 15.87
N ARG A 44 4.60 -18.32 16.85
CA ARG A 44 3.63 -17.22 16.85
C ARG A 44 4.24 -15.92 17.36
N ALA A 45 3.73 -14.77 16.89
CA ALA A 45 4.25 -13.47 17.27
C ALA A 45 4.15 -13.19 18.79
N LYS A 46 3.16 -13.76 19.47
CA LYS A 46 3.00 -13.65 20.94
C LYS A 46 4.10 -14.39 21.73
N GLU A 47 4.77 -15.36 21.13
CA GLU A 47 5.80 -16.20 21.76
C GLU A 47 7.22 -15.62 21.59
N LEU A 48 7.34 -14.47 20.92
CA LEU A 48 8.63 -13.81 20.69
C LEU A 48 9.20 -13.26 22.00
N ASN A 49 10.48 -13.58 22.26
CA ASN A 49 11.25 -13.01 23.33
C ASN A 49 11.71 -11.59 23.00
N SER A 50 11.98 -10.76 24.01
CA SER A 50 12.50 -9.41 23.81
C SER A 50 13.80 -9.36 22.99
N GLN A 51 14.67 -10.35 23.15
CA GLN A 51 15.90 -10.47 22.36
C GLN A 51 15.61 -10.73 20.87
N GLU A 52 14.65 -11.60 20.57
CA GLU A 52 14.22 -11.91 19.21
C GLU A 52 13.59 -10.70 18.55
N ILE A 53 12.79 -9.93 19.28
CA ILE A 53 12.19 -8.67 18.80
C ILE A 53 13.29 -7.65 18.45
N ASN A 54 14.28 -7.48 19.32
CA ASN A 54 15.40 -6.58 19.08
C ASN A 54 16.24 -7.01 17.86
N ASN A 55 16.45 -8.32 17.67
CA ASN A 55 17.15 -8.84 16.48
C ASN A 55 16.35 -8.59 15.20
N LEU A 56 15.02 -8.80 15.23
CA LEU A 56 14.16 -8.48 14.11
C LEU A 56 14.18 -6.98 13.79
N GLN A 57 14.17 -6.12 14.78
CA GLN A 57 14.24 -4.66 14.57
C GLN A 57 15.55 -4.25 13.89
N LYS A 58 16.69 -4.76 14.35
CA LYS A 58 18.00 -4.49 13.75
C LYS A 58 18.07 -4.91 12.28
N ILE A 59 17.55 -6.10 11.95
CA ILE A 59 17.51 -6.56 10.56
C ILE A 59 16.57 -5.69 9.73
N LEU A 60 15.44 -5.27 10.28
CA LEU A 60 14.46 -4.44 9.60
C LEU A 60 14.95 -3.02 9.31
N GLU A 61 15.89 -2.49 10.10
CA GLU A 61 16.53 -1.19 9.85
C GLU A 61 17.32 -1.15 8.53
N GLU A 62 17.74 -2.30 8.01
CA GLU A 62 18.40 -2.41 6.70
C GLU A 62 17.41 -2.24 5.53
N TYR A 63 16.11 -2.36 5.78
CA TYR A 63 15.07 -2.30 4.75
C TYR A 63 14.26 -1.01 4.85
N ILE A 64 13.99 -0.42 3.70
CA ILE A 64 13.10 0.73 3.61
C ILE A 64 11.66 0.27 3.75
N THR A 65 11.00 0.65 4.84
CA THR A 65 9.64 0.20 5.18
C THR A 65 8.74 1.38 5.55
N GLU A 66 7.46 1.12 5.66
CA GLU A 66 6.40 2.03 6.15
C GLU A 66 6.48 3.45 5.57
N GLY A 67 6.78 4.45 6.39
CA GLY A 67 6.78 5.86 6.04
C GLY A 67 7.82 6.23 4.99
N ASP A 68 9.03 5.71 5.15
CA ASP A 68 10.16 6.00 4.25
C ASP A 68 9.92 5.42 2.86
N LEU A 69 9.35 4.21 2.77
CA LEU A 69 8.97 3.61 1.49
C LEU A 69 7.87 4.41 0.81
N ARG A 70 6.86 4.88 1.56
CA ARG A 70 5.79 5.73 1.01
C ARG A 70 6.34 7.04 0.47
N ARG A 71 7.25 7.68 1.22
CA ARG A 71 7.95 8.89 0.81
C ARG A 71 8.73 8.64 -0.49
N GLN A 72 9.54 7.59 -0.52
CA GLN A 72 10.33 7.23 -1.71
C GLN A 72 9.46 7.01 -2.95
N ILE A 73 8.34 6.30 -2.81
CA ILE A 73 7.39 6.08 -3.90
C ILE A 73 6.80 7.42 -4.38
N SER A 74 6.38 8.29 -3.45
CA SER A 74 5.84 9.61 -3.76
C SER A 74 6.88 10.47 -4.49
N ASP A 75 8.11 10.51 -3.99
CA ASP A 75 9.20 11.28 -4.60
C ASP A 75 9.54 10.78 -6.01
N ASN A 76 9.53 9.47 -6.23
CA ASN A 76 9.72 8.90 -7.55
C ASN A 76 8.62 9.31 -8.53
N ILE A 77 7.35 9.31 -8.10
CA ILE A 77 6.22 9.76 -8.92
C ILE A 77 6.33 11.26 -9.20
N ASN A 78 6.59 12.08 -8.19
CA ASN A 78 6.77 13.51 -8.30
C ASN A 78 7.93 13.87 -9.25
N ARG A 79 9.03 13.12 -9.18
CA ARG A 79 10.14 13.26 -10.11
C ARG A 79 9.70 13.04 -11.56
N LEU A 80 8.96 11.96 -11.85
CA LEU A 80 8.45 11.67 -13.19
C LEU A 80 7.51 12.76 -13.70
N GLN A 81 6.68 13.34 -12.83
CA GLN A 81 5.79 14.44 -13.16
C GLN A 81 6.57 15.73 -13.45
N ARG A 82 7.57 16.06 -12.62
CA ARG A 82 8.40 17.26 -12.77
C ARG A 82 9.18 17.27 -14.09
N ILE A 83 9.74 16.14 -14.48
CA ILE A 83 10.45 16.00 -15.76
C ILE A 83 9.50 15.79 -16.96
N LYS A 84 8.18 15.91 -16.75
CA LYS A 84 7.13 15.85 -17.78
C LYS A 84 7.20 14.60 -18.68
N THR A 85 7.55 13.45 -18.09
CA THR A 85 7.54 12.18 -18.83
C THR A 85 6.13 11.72 -19.15
N TYR A 86 5.96 10.86 -20.18
CA TYR A 86 4.68 10.21 -20.46
C TYR A 86 4.11 9.50 -19.22
N ARG A 87 4.92 8.75 -18.46
CA ARG A 87 4.49 8.11 -17.21
C ARG A 87 4.05 9.13 -16.18
N GLY A 88 4.75 10.25 -16.06
CA GLY A 88 4.39 11.33 -15.14
C GLY A 88 3.02 11.94 -15.48
N SER A 89 2.75 12.22 -16.76
CA SER A 89 1.44 12.72 -17.20
C SER A 89 0.32 11.70 -16.95
N ARG A 90 0.60 10.40 -17.11
CA ARG A 90 -0.38 9.34 -16.80
C ARG A 90 -0.66 9.26 -15.28
N HIS A 91 0.36 9.44 -14.42
CA HIS A 91 0.16 9.52 -12.97
C HIS A 91 -0.70 10.72 -12.58
N SER A 92 -0.42 11.91 -13.14
CA SER A 92 -1.23 13.12 -12.89
C SER A 92 -2.70 12.95 -13.30
N ALA A 93 -2.94 12.32 -14.44
CA ALA A 93 -4.29 12.06 -14.94
C ALA A 93 -5.00 10.88 -14.24
N GLY A 94 -4.37 10.19 -13.30
CA GLY A 94 -4.92 9.00 -12.64
C GLY A 94 -5.14 7.81 -13.59
N LEU A 95 -4.41 7.75 -14.71
CA LEU A 95 -4.57 6.75 -15.75
C LEU A 95 -3.51 5.65 -15.65
N PRO A 96 -3.73 4.46 -16.23
CA PRO A 96 -2.73 3.40 -16.30
C PRO A 96 -1.45 3.87 -17.00
N VAL A 97 -0.29 3.54 -16.41
CA VAL A 97 1.03 4.01 -16.88
C VAL A 97 1.76 3.01 -17.77
N ARG A 98 1.27 1.75 -17.84
CA ARG A 98 1.90 0.65 -18.58
C ARG A 98 1.25 0.36 -19.93
N GLY A 99 0.62 1.35 -20.58
CA GLY A 99 0.04 1.21 -21.91
C GLY A 99 -1.28 0.44 -22.02
N GLN A 100 -1.94 0.14 -20.89
CA GLN A 100 -3.23 -0.56 -20.91
C GLN A 100 -4.30 0.31 -21.59
N ARG A 101 -5.22 -0.38 -22.32
CA ARG A 101 -6.36 0.26 -22.97
C ARG A 101 -7.32 0.85 -21.93
N THR A 102 -7.79 2.08 -22.18
CA THR A 102 -8.62 2.82 -21.22
C THR A 102 -10.09 2.97 -21.63
N ARG A 103 -10.45 2.62 -22.90
CA ARG A 103 -11.83 2.81 -23.40
C ARG A 103 -12.86 1.99 -22.62
N VAL A 104 -12.59 0.72 -22.35
CA VAL A 104 -13.51 -0.22 -21.68
C VAL A 104 -13.04 -0.54 -20.28
N ASN A 105 -11.75 -0.78 -20.11
CA ASN A 105 -11.11 -1.28 -18.90
C ASN A 105 -10.45 -0.16 -18.06
N ALA A 106 -9.49 -0.51 -17.24
CA ALA A 106 -8.82 0.36 -16.26
C ALA A 106 -9.73 0.80 -15.10
N ARG A 107 -10.67 -0.09 -14.72
CA ARG A 107 -11.68 0.21 -13.69
C ARG A 107 -11.07 0.42 -12.30
N THR A 108 -9.96 -0.24 -11.98
CA THR A 108 -9.25 -0.05 -10.70
C THR A 108 -8.83 1.42 -10.50
N ARG A 109 -8.40 2.09 -11.58
CA ARG A 109 -8.00 3.51 -11.54
C ARG A 109 -9.19 4.46 -11.71
N LYS A 110 -10.13 4.12 -12.61
CA LYS A 110 -11.31 4.95 -12.92
C LYS A 110 -12.48 4.76 -11.96
N GLY A 111 -12.45 3.76 -11.10
CA GLY A 111 -13.58 3.38 -10.25
C GLY A 111 -14.67 2.58 -10.98
N LYS A 112 -15.71 2.20 -10.25
CA LYS A 112 -16.85 1.42 -10.80
C LYS A 112 -17.53 2.18 -11.94
N LYS A 113 -18.07 1.44 -12.91
CA LYS A 113 -18.93 2.03 -13.96
C LYS A 113 -20.15 2.65 -13.30
N LYS A 114 -20.43 3.90 -13.61
CA LYS A 114 -21.69 4.56 -13.26
C LYS A 114 -22.58 4.52 -14.50
N THR A 115 -23.74 3.89 -14.38
CA THR A 115 -24.79 3.94 -15.42
C THR A 115 -25.47 5.28 -15.29
N VAL A 116 -25.48 6.06 -16.36
CA VAL A 116 -26.32 7.27 -16.44
C VAL A 116 -27.71 6.78 -16.80
N GLY A 117 -28.55 6.59 -15.78
CA GLY A 117 -29.98 6.31 -15.97
C GLY A 117 -30.73 7.59 -16.39
N ALA A 118 -31.96 7.44 -16.84
CA ALA A 118 -32.85 8.55 -17.05
C ALA A 118 -33.09 9.27 -15.70
N ILE A 119 -32.55 10.46 -15.55
CA ILE A 119 -32.75 11.29 -14.36
C ILE A 119 -33.98 12.16 -14.65
N SER A 120 -35.00 12.12 -13.78
CA SER A 120 -36.12 13.04 -13.88
C SER A 120 -35.64 14.49 -13.76
N LYS A 121 -36.29 15.44 -14.46
CA LYS A 121 -35.92 16.87 -14.43
C LYS A 121 -35.79 17.40 -13.00
N GLU A 122 -36.66 16.95 -12.09
CA GLU A 122 -36.65 17.37 -10.67
C GLU A 122 -35.41 16.91 -9.89
N LEU A 123 -34.88 15.72 -10.20
CA LEU A 123 -33.64 15.22 -9.60
C LEU A 123 -32.40 15.89 -10.21
N ALA A 124 -32.46 16.29 -11.47
CA ALA A 124 -31.38 17.02 -12.13
C ALA A 124 -31.21 18.43 -11.53
N THR A 125 -32.30 19.17 -11.33
CA THR A 125 -32.28 20.50 -10.70
C THR A 125 -31.78 20.44 -9.25
N LYS A 126 -32.22 19.47 -8.43
CA LYS A 126 -31.70 19.29 -7.07
C LYS A 126 -30.20 18.99 -7.02
N SER A 127 -29.68 18.24 -7.99
CA SER A 127 -28.25 17.94 -8.05
C SER A 127 -27.39 19.12 -8.50
N GLU A 128 -27.95 20.08 -9.23
CA GLU A 128 -27.27 21.32 -9.63
C GLU A 128 -27.29 22.36 -8.49
N GLU A 129 -28.36 22.43 -7.73
CA GLU A 129 -28.44 23.32 -6.56
C GLU A 129 -27.47 22.89 -5.44
N SER A 130 -27.30 21.57 -5.20
CA SER A 130 -26.35 21.05 -4.21
C SER A 130 -24.87 21.19 -4.60
N LYS A 131 -24.57 21.55 -5.86
CA LYS A 131 -23.20 21.83 -6.33
C LYS A 131 -22.82 23.30 -6.28
N LYS A 132 -23.78 24.20 -5.96
CA LYS A 132 -23.58 25.65 -5.89
C LYS A 132 -23.38 26.17 -4.45
N ILE A 133 -23.39 25.28 -3.46
CA ILE A 133 -23.03 25.54 -2.07
C ILE A 133 -21.63 24.97 -1.79
#